data_116d70f4e3e5b9717f655800eacafe43
#
_entry.id   116d70f4e3e5b9717f655800eacafe43
#
_cell.length_a   1.000
_cell.length_b   1.000
_cell.length_c   1.000
_cell.angle_alpha   90.00
_cell.angle_beta   90.00
_cell.angle_gamma   90.00
#
_symmetry.space_group_name_H-M   'P 1'
#
loop_
_entity.id
_entity.type
_entity.pdbx_description
1 polymer ?
#
loop_
_entity_poly.entity_id
_entity_poly.type
_entity_poly.pdbx_seq_one_letter_code
_entity_poly.pdbx_strand_id
1 'polypeptide(L)'
;MARKRRRSIGDTAALLVILAALVWAFAPGVGWDLLGLRSRLGWPPLRSGQALSSLPDSEAARQLRELTVRESVDDPAAPAYDREAFGQRWADTDHNGCDTRNDILARDLARPTFKPGTHDCIVLSGTLAEPYTGATIEFQRGDKTSALVQIDHVVALADAWRSGAWQWDAQRRQEFANDPENLLAVDGQANEDKSAASADQWLPPNT
;
A
#
# COMPACT_ATOMS: atom_id res chain seq x y z
N MET A 1 -11.73 -22.20 56.84
CA MET A 1 -11.95 -23.19 55.75
C MET A 1 -12.16 -22.45 54.45
N ALA A 2 -11.17 -22.42 53.55
CA ALA A 2 -11.25 -21.71 52.27
C ALA A 2 -11.85 -22.63 51.19
N ARG A 3 -12.98 -22.24 50.65
CA ARG A 3 -13.73 -22.99 49.60
C ARG A 3 -13.04 -22.79 48.25
N LYS A 4 -12.31 -23.79 47.77
CA LYS A 4 -11.65 -23.81 46.45
C LYS A 4 -12.73 -23.84 45.36
N ARG A 5 -12.95 -22.69 44.66
CA ARG A 5 -13.88 -22.56 43.56
C ARG A 5 -13.34 -23.40 42.37
N ARG A 6 -14.00 -24.50 42.01
CA ARG A 6 -13.72 -25.26 40.78
C ARG A 6 -14.09 -24.38 39.59
N ARG A 7 -13.11 -24.01 38.74
CA ARG A 7 -13.36 -23.38 37.45
C ARG A 7 -14.16 -24.36 36.58
N SER A 8 -15.26 -23.91 36.02
CA SER A 8 -16.10 -24.68 35.12
C SER A 8 -15.43 -24.78 33.76
N ILE A 9 -15.69 -25.85 33.02
CA ILE A 9 -15.22 -26.05 31.63
C ILE A 9 -15.68 -24.90 30.73
N GLY A 10 -16.84 -24.29 31.03
CA GLY A 10 -17.36 -23.11 30.36
C GLY A 10 -16.48 -21.88 30.53
N ASP A 11 -15.87 -21.68 31.72
CA ASP A 11 -15.00 -20.50 31.97
C ASP A 11 -13.69 -20.58 31.19
N THR A 12 -13.17 -21.81 30.98
CA THR A 12 -11.96 -22.04 30.15
C THR A 12 -12.24 -21.86 28.67
N ALA A 13 -13.40 -22.29 28.17
CA ALA A 13 -13.80 -22.11 26.78
C ALA A 13 -14.03 -20.62 26.45
N ALA A 14 -14.70 -19.88 27.35
CA ALA A 14 -14.88 -18.43 27.20
C ALA A 14 -13.56 -17.66 27.18
N LEU A 15 -12.58 -18.07 28.01
CA LEU A 15 -11.26 -17.44 28.06
C LEU A 15 -10.46 -17.66 26.77
N LEU A 16 -10.58 -18.84 26.15
CA LEU A 16 -9.92 -19.17 24.89
C LEU A 16 -10.53 -18.40 23.72
N VAL A 17 -11.84 -18.19 23.68
CA VAL A 17 -12.52 -17.37 22.67
C VAL A 17 -12.12 -15.90 22.81
N ILE A 18 -12.03 -15.37 24.03
CA ILE A 18 -11.60 -13.99 24.28
C ILE A 18 -10.14 -13.79 23.87
N LEU A 19 -9.26 -14.76 24.19
CA LEU A 19 -7.85 -14.72 23.78
C LEU A 19 -7.71 -14.77 22.26
N ALA A 20 -8.46 -15.61 21.59
CA ALA A 20 -8.49 -15.68 20.12
C ALA A 20 -8.97 -14.35 19.49
N ALA A 21 -10.02 -13.74 20.05
CA ALA A 21 -10.53 -12.44 19.61
C ALA A 21 -9.53 -11.29 19.85
N LEU A 22 -8.81 -11.33 20.99
CA LEU A 22 -7.77 -10.33 21.30
C LEU A 22 -6.56 -10.49 20.38
N VAL A 23 -6.13 -11.72 20.08
CA VAL A 23 -5.04 -11.96 19.11
C VAL A 23 -5.45 -11.44 17.73
N TRP A 24 -6.71 -11.62 17.34
CA TRP A 24 -7.24 -11.12 16.07
C TRP A 24 -7.32 -9.58 16.01
N ALA A 25 -7.68 -8.94 17.14
CA ALA A 25 -7.79 -7.47 17.23
C ALA A 25 -6.44 -6.75 17.27
N PHE A 26 -5.38 -7.39 17.79
CA PHE A 26 -4.07 -6.77 17.98
C PHE A 26 -2.98 -7.27 17.02
N ALA A 27 -3.27 -8.28 16.19
CA ALA A 27 -2.37 -8.81 15.18
C ALA A 27 -3.15 -9.16 13.89
N PRO A 28 -3.69 -8.16 13.18
CA PRO A 28 -4.51 -8.39 11.98
C PRO A 28 -3.75 -9.03 10.81
N GLY A 29 -2.42 -9.18 10.91
CA GLY A 29 -1.57 -9.84 9.92
C GLY A 29 -1.15 -11.27 10.25
N VAL A 30 -1.56 -11.81 11.41
CA VAL A 30 -1.26 -13.22 11.78
C VAL A 30 -2.35 -14.09 11.15
N GLY A 31 -2.11 -14.47 9.89
CA GLY A 31 -3.06 -15.26 9.10
C GLY A 31 -3.40 -16.60 9.75
N TRP A 32 -4.52 -17.16 9.38
CA TRP A 32 -5.12 -18.44 9.79
C TRP A 32 -4.20 -19.66 9.56
N ASP A 33 -3.01 -19.47 8.98
CA ASP A 33 -2.01 -20.51 8.73
C ASP A 33 -1.24 -20.99 9.98
N LEU A 34 -1.20 -20.17 11.06
CA LEU A 34 -0.47 -20.53 12.28
C LEU A 34 -0.99 -21.81 12.98
N LEU A 35 -2.21 -22.24 12.66
CA LEU A 35 -2.81 -23.45 13.23
C LEU A 35 -3.02 -24.57 12.19
N GLY A 36 -2.56 -24.42 10.96
CA GLY A 36 -2.78 -25.40 9.89
C GLY A 36 -4.28 -25.62 9.58
N LEU A 37 -5.14 -24.67 9.96
CA LEU A 37 -6.59 -24.78 9.81
C LEU A 37 -7.01 -24.69 8.33
N ARG A 38 -6.24 -23.98 7.50
CA ARG A 38 -6.54 -23.84 6.07
C ARG A 38 -6.44 -25.17 5.34
N SER A 39 -5.42 -25.96 5.63
CA SER A 39 -5.24 -27.30 5.07
C SER A 39 -6.27 -28.32 5.59
N ARG A 40 -6.74 -28.15 6.84
CA ARG A 40 -7.75 -29.04 7.45
C ARG A 40 -9.19 -28.75 7.00
N LEU A 41 -9.48 -27.52 6.57
CA LEU A 41 -10.81 -27.12 6.07
C LEU A 41 -10.98 -27.34 4.57
N GLY A 42 -9.98 -27.91 3.88
CA GLY A 42 -10.08 -28.26 2.46
C GLY A 42 -10.21 -27.03 1.54
N TRP A 43 -9.79 -25.85 2.01
CA TRP A 43 -9.77 -24.67 1.13
C TRP A 43 -8.69 -24.87 0.09
N PRO A 44 -9.04 -24.84 -1.21
CA PRO A 44 -8.06 -25.05 -2.25
C PRO A 44 -6.99 -23.95 -2.16
N PRO A 45 -5.70 -24.30 -2.38
CA PRO A 45 -4.66 -23.28 -2.53
C PRO A 45 -5.10 -22.38 -3.70
N LEU A 46 -4.94 -21.07 -3.54
CA LEU A 46 -5.11 -20.14 -4.65
C LEU A 46 -4.12 -20.57 -5.74
N ARG A 47 -4.63 -21.26 -6.76
CA ARG A 47 -3.82 -21.67 -7.90
C ARG A 47 -3.56 -20.43 -8.73
N SER A 48 -2.42 -19.81 -8.53
CA SER A 48 -1.94 -18.66 -9.30
C SER A 48 -2.08 -18.83 -10.81
N GLY A 49 -1.92 -20.05 -11.31
CA GLY A 49 -2.06 -20.35 -12.73
C GLY A 49 -3.48 -20.25 -13.32
N GLN A 50 -4.54 -20.43 -12.52
CA GLN A 50 -5.93 -20.30 -13.03
C GLN A 50 -6.39 -18.84 -13.07
N ALA A 51 -5.93 -18.00 -12.14
CA ALA A 51 -6.24 -16.58 -12.14
C ALA A 51 -5.63 -15.87 -13.37
N LEU A 52 -4.42 -16.21 -13.76
CA LEU A 52 -3.74 -15.61 -14.91
C LEU A 52 -4.39 -15.98 -16.27
N SER A 53 -5.00 -17.17 -16.38
CA SER A 53 -5.68 -17.59 -17.62
C SER A 53 -7.02 -16.90 -17.85
N SER A 54 -7.66 -16.35 -16.79
CA SER A 54 -8.94 -15.66 -16.88
C SER A 54 -8.81 -14.14 -17.12
N LEU A 55 -7.58 -13.61 -17.16
CA LEU A 55 -7.35 -12.19 -17.41
C LEU A 55 -7.74 -11.81 -18.84
N PRO A 56 -8.28 -10.60 -19.05
CA PRO A 56 -8.60 -10.08 -20.37
C PRO A 56 -7.35 -10.03 -21.26
N ASP A 57 -7.53 -10.05 -22.58
CA ASP A 57 -6.42 -9.88 -23.53
C ASP A 57 -6.05 -8.39 -23.62
N SER A 58 -5.19 -7.95 -22.73
CA SER A 58 -4.65 -6.58 -22.64
C SER A 58 -3.14 -6.62 -22.54
N GLU A 59 -2.48 -5.50 -22.86
CA GLU A 59 -1.03 -5.37 -22.72
C GLU A 59 -0.58 -5.64 -21.29
N ALA A 60 -1.26 -5.05 -20.30
CA ALA A 60 -0.98 -5.25 -18.88
C ALA A 60 -1.11 -6.73 -18.48
N ALA A 61 -2.13 -7.44 -18.99
CA ALA A 61 -2.31 -8.86 -18.70
C ALA A 61 -1.21 -9.72 -19.36
N ARG A 62 -0.71 -9.33 -20.54
CA ARG A 62 0.44 -10.01 -21.17
C ARG A 62 1.69 -9.83 -20.33
N GLN A 63 2.01 -8.60 -19.95
CA GLN A 63 3.16 -8.28 -19.10
C GLN A 63 3.09 -9.03 -17.76
N LEU A 64 1.91 -9.08 -17.12
CA LEU A 64 1.73 -9.82 -15.88
C LEU A 64 2.01 -11.32 -16.03
N ARG A 65 1.62 -11.93 -17.17
CA ARG A 65 1.90 -13.35 -17.44
C ARG A 65 3.39 -13.64 -17.64
N GLU A 66 4.16 -12.66 -18.09
CA GLU A 66 5.61 -12.77 -18.33
C GLU A 66 6.43 -12.59 -17.04
N LEU A 67 5.84 -12.06 -15.99
CA LEU A 67 6.53 -11.86 -14.70
C LEU A 67 6.90 -13.20 -14.06
N THR A 68 8.14 -13.29 -13.58
CA THR A 68 8.59 -14.44 -12.80
C THR A 68 7.95 -14.40 -11.42
N VAL A 69 7.21 -15.45 -11.08
CA VAL A 69 6.65 -15.62 -9.73
C VAL A 69 7.76 -16.08 -8.79
N ARG A 70 8.03 -15.33 -7.74
CA ARG A 70 8.98 -15.72 -6.69
C ARG A 70 8.34 -16.72 -5.73
N GLU A 71 9.14 -17.64 -5.21
CA GLU A 71 8.68 -18.63 -4.23
C GLU A 71 8.42 -18.00 -2.84
N SER A 72 9.08 -16.88 -2.53
CA SER A 72 8.94 -16.15 -1.26
C SER A 72 8.52 -14.72 -1.50
N VAL A 73 7.60 -14.21 -0.69
CA VAL A 73 7.16 -12.82 -0.71
C VAL A 73 8.30 -11.89 -0.32
N ASP A 74 9.07 -12.27 0.70
CA ASP A 74 10.20 -11.49 1.20
C ASP A 74 11.53 -12.16 0.83
N ASP A 75 12.52 -11.34 0.45
CA ASP A 75 13.89 -11.79 0.34
C ASP A 75 14.48 -11.91 1.76
N PRO A 76 14.84 -13.11 2.24
CA PRO A 76 15.39 -13.28 3.58
C PRO A 76 16.74 -12.60 3.78
N ALA A 77 17.42 -12.21 2.70
CA ALA A 77 18.68 -11.46 2.74
C ALA A 77 18.45 -9.94 2.82
N ALA A 78 17.20 -9.47 2.64
CA ALA A 78 16.91 -8.04 2.67
C ALA A 78 17.20 -7.46 4.07
N PRO A 79 17.96 -6.37 4.17
CA PRO A 79 18.14 -5.66 5.43
C PRO A 79 16.81 -5.00 5.85
N ALA A 80 16.74 -4.53 7.09
CA ALA A 80 15.61 -3.75 7.57
C ALA A 80 15.31 -2.59 6.60
N TYR A 81 14.01 -2.34 6.38
CA TYR A 81 13.58 -1.28 5.48
C TYR A 81 14.08 0.08 5.98
N ASP A 82 14.71 0.80 5.07
CA ASP A 82 15.17 2.17 5.28
C ASP A 82 14.59 3.07 4.19
N ARG A 83 13.67 3.97 4.58
CA ARG A 83 13.07 4.92 3.66
C ARG A 83 14.06 5.94 3.12
N GLU A 84 15.05 6.34 3.93
CA GLU A 84 16.05 7.34 3.53
C GLU A 84 16.98 6.81 2.42
N ALA A 85 17.10 5.49 2.29
CA ALA A 85 17.85 4.86 1.21
C ALA A 85 17.26 5.14 -0.19
N PHE A 86 16.00 5.63 -0.28
CA PHE A 86 15.37 6.05 -1.53
C PHE A 86 15.68 7.52 -1.89
N GLY A 87 16.55 8.19 -1.15
CA GLY A 87 17.03 9.53 -1.47
C GLY A 87 16.04 10.64 -1.13
N GLN A 88 16.19 11.76 -1.82
CA GLN A 88 15.38 12.95 -1.55
C GLN A 88 13.90 12.68 -1.84
N ARG A 89 13.08 12.96 -0.85
CA ARG A 89 11.62 12.92 -0.98
C ARG A 89 11.15 14.01 -1.95
N TRP A 90 10.35 13.62 -2.94
CA TRP A 90 9.81 14.53 -3.95
C TRP A 90 10.89 15.29 -4.72
N ALA A 91 11.99 14.60 -5.09
CA ALA A 91 13.03 15.18 -5.91
C ALA A 91 12.48 15.61 -7.27
N ASP A 92 12.97 16.73 -7.78
CA ASP A 92 12.76 17.14 -9.18
C ASP A 92 13.63 16.26 -10.08
N THR A 93 13.08 15.11 -10.51
CA THR A 93 13.83 14.12 -11.29
C THR A 93 13.76 14.35 -12.79
N ASP A 94 12.78 15.10 -13.26
CA ASP A 94 12.63 15.48 -14.68
C ASP A 94 13.21 16.87 -14.99
N HIS A 95 13.70 17.57 -13.93
CA HIS A 95 14.33 18.89 -14.03
C HIS A 95 13.43 19.98 -14.61
N ASN A 96 12.13 19.88 -14.35
CA ASN A 96 11.17 20.89 -14.78
C ASN A 96 11.11 22.11 -13.83
N GLY A 97 11.78 22.03 -12.67
CA GLY A 97 11.84 23.07 -11.64
C GLY A 97 10.77 22.91 -10.56
N CYS A 98 9.92 21.91 -10.65
CA CYS A 98 8.89 21.57 -9.65
C CYS A 98 9.32 20.32 -8.85
N ASP A 99 8.79 20.15 -7.66
CA ASP A 99 8.95 18.89 -6.95
C ASP A 99 7.92 17.85 -7.44
N THR A 100 8.30 16.58 -7.46
CA THR A 100 7.46 15.47 -7.94
C THR A 100 6.06 15.46 -7.31
N ARG A 101 5.92 15.83 -6.01
CA ARG A 101 4.58 15.89 -5.39
C ARG A 101 3.67 16.89 -6.09
N ASN A 102 4.20 18.06 -6.43
CA ASN A 102 3.42 19.08 -7.13
C ASN A 102 3.12 18.67 -8.56
N ASP A 103 4.03 17.97 -9.24
CA ASP A 103 3.78 17.45 -10.60
C ASP A 103 2.62 16.44 -10.60
N ILE A 104 2.61 15.51 -9.65
CA ILE A 104 1.51 14.55 -9.51
C ILE A 104 0.20 15.25 -9.15
N LEU A 105 0.21 16.22 -8.24
CA LEU A 105 -0.99 17.00 -7.92
C LEU A 105 -1.49 17.79 -9.15
N ALA A 106 -0.59 18.39 -9.92
CA ALA A 106 -0.96 19.12 -11.13
C ALA A 106 -1.55 18.20 -12.22
N ARG A 107 -1.03 16.96 -12.33
CA ARG A 107 -1.50 15.94 -13.27
C ARG A 107 -2.90 15.40 -12.90
N ASP A 108 -3.10 15.08 -11.61
CA ASP A 108 -4.25 14.30 -11.15
C ASP A 108 -5.46 15.14 -10.73
N LEU A 109 -5.24 16.42 -10.38
CA LEU A 109 -6.32 17.32 -10.01
C LEU A 109 -6.95 17.98 -11.25
N ALA A 110 -8.25 17.95 -11.32
CA ALA A 110 -8.98 18.79 -12.27
C ALA A 110 -8.94 20.25 -11.82
N ARG A 111 -8.73 21.18 -12.78
CA ARG A 111 -8.71 22.63 -12.56
C ARG A 111 -7.76 23.05 -11.43
N PRO A 112 -6.49 22.63 -11.46
CA PRO A 112 -5.55 23.02 -10.44
C PRO A 112 -5.35 24.54 -10.43
N THR A 113 -5.16 25.11 -9.25
CA THR A 113 -4.71 26.49 -9.09
C THR A 113 -3.31 26.49 -8.50
N PHE A 114 -2.52 27.49 -8.88
CA PHE A 114 -1.12 27.55 -8.51
C PHE A 114 -0.78 28.81 -7.70
N LYS A 115 0.27 28.73 -6.92
CA LYS A 115 0.76 29.88 -6.17
C LYS A 115 1.41 30.87 -7.15
N PRO A 116 1.02 32.16 -7.13
CA PRO A 116 1.63 33.17 -7.99
C PRO A 116 3.14 33.26 -7.79
N GLY A 117 3.87 33.45 -8.88
CA GLY A 117 5.34 33.63 -8.85
C GLY A 117 6.14 32.33 -8.64
N THR A 118 5.53 31.17 -8.81
CA THR A 118 6.19 29.87 -8.68
C THR A 118 6.30 29.10 -10.00
N HIS A 119 6.09 29.76 -11.13
CA HIS A 119 6.06 29.12 -12.46
C HIS A 119 5.12 27.92 -12.54
N ASP A 120 3.96 28.03 -11.89
CA ASP A 120 2.95 26.97 -11.76
C ASP A 120 3.43 25.67 -11.10
N CYS A 121 4.52 25.75 -10.31
CA CYS A 121 5.04 24.58 -9.59
C CYS A 121 4.29 24.27 -8.30
N ILE A 122 3.76 25.26 -7.57
CA ILE A 122 3.09 24.99 -6.30
C ILE A 122 1.59 24.96 -6.48
N VAL A 123 1.00 23.76 -6.47
CA VAL A 123 -0.44 23.56 -6.52
C VAL A 123 -1.09 24.00 -5.21
N LEU A 124 -2.08 24.89 -5.28
CA LEU A 124 -2.83 25.40 -4.13
C LEU A 124 -4.17 24.68 -3.93
N SER A 125 -4.89 24.41 -5.00
CA SER A 125 -6.19 23.75 -4.93
C SER A 125 -6.52 23.02 -6.23
N GLY A 126 -7.56 22.21 -6.20
CA GLY A 126 -8.11 21.49 -7.36
C GLY A 126 -9.07 20.40 -6.90
N THR A 127 -9.73 19.74 -7.82
CA THR A 127 -10.70 18.68 -7.54
C THR A 127 -10.09 17.34 -7.94
N LEU A 128 -9.99 16.40 -7.03
CA LEU A 128 -9.55 15.02 -7.27
C LEU A 128 -10.76 14.12 -7.52
N ALA A 129 -10.80 13.47 -8.69
CA ALA A 129 -11.62 12.28 -8.89
C ALA A 129 -10.84 11.10 -8.29
N GLU A 130 -11.08 10.80 -7.04
CA GLU A 130 -10.23 9.94 -6.22
C GLU A 130 -10.33 8.47 -6.69
N PRO A 131 -9.21 7.84 -7.07
CA PRO A 131 -9.26 6.54 -7.73
C PRO A 131 -9.50 5.37 -6.78
N TYR A 132 -9.16 5.45 -5.50
CA TYR A 132 -9.25 4.31 -4.58
C TYR A 132 -10.65 4.13 -4.00
N THR A 133 -11.34 5.21 -3.68
CA THR A 133 -12.68 5.18 -3.07
C THR A 133 -13.79 5.55 -4.04
N GLY A 134 -13.45 6.15 -5.19
CA GLY A 134 -14.40 6.71 -6.13
C GLY A 134 -15.00 8.05 -5.68
N ALA A 135 -14.52 8.62 -4.59
CA ALA A 135 -15.01 9.88 -4.06
C ALA A 135 -14.50 11.07 -4.90
N THR A 136 -15.16 12.22 -4.75
CA THR A 136 -14.62 13.50 -5.22
C THR A 136 -14.09 14.28 -4.03
N ILE A 137 -12.81 14.68 -4.09
CA ILE A 137 -12.16 15.41 -3.00
C ILE A 137 -11.75 16.79 -3.50
N GLU A 138 -12.21 17.83 -2.82
CA GLU A 138 -11.74 19.20 -3.04
C GLU A 138 -10.41 19.40 -2.29
N PHE A 139 -9.32 19.39 -3.04
CA PHE A 139 -7.99 19.64 -2.50
C PHE A 139 -7.79 21.11 -2.21
N GLN A 140 -7.33 21.42 -1.03
CA GLN A 140 -6.84 22.75 -0.65
C GLN A 140 -5.54 22.59 0.12
N ARG A 141 -4.46 23.23 -0.37
CA ARG A 141 -3.17 23.22 0.34
C ARG A 141 -3.28 23.94 1.67
N GLY A 142 -2.83 23.30 2.73
CA GLY A 142 -2.84 23.84 4.08
C GLY A 142 -2.37 22.82 5.12
N ASP A 143 -2.03 23.26 6.31
CA ASP A 143 -1.45 22.41 7.36
C ASP A 143 -2.36 21.24 7.78
N LYS A 144 -3.68 21.44 7.71
CA LYS A 144 -4.66 20.43 8.10
C LYS A 144 -5.35 19.75 6.92
N THR A 145 -5.26 20.33 5.74
CA THR A 145 -6.03 19.90 4.55
C THR A 145 -5.17 19.17 3.53
N SER A 146 -3.87 19.46 3.47
CA SER A 146 -2.96 18.77 2.54
C SER A 146 -2.87 17.25 2.78
N ALA A 147 -3.15 16.78 4.00
CA ALA A 147 -3.13 15.36 4.34
C ALA A 147 -4.37 14.60 3.81
N LEU A 148 -5.44 15.29 3.42
CA LEU A 148 -6.62 14.67 2.84
C LEU A 148 -6.33 14.07 1.44
N VAL A 149 -5.36 14.64 0.72
CA VAL A 149 -4.85 14.08 -0.53
C VAL A 149 -3.36 13.80 -0.37
N GLN A 150 -3.01 12.54 -0.39
CA GLN A 150 -1.64 12.05 -0.33
C GLN A 150 -1.18 11.61 -1.72
N ILE A 151 0.13 11.53 -1.92
CA ILE A 151 0.69 10.86 -3.10
C ILE A 151 1.15 9.48 -2.64
N ASP A 152 0.47 8.47 -3.15
CA ASP A 152 0.80 7.07 -2.90
C ASP A 152 1.84 6.58 -3.91
N HIS A 153 2.69 5.67 -3.46
CA HIS A 153 3.45 4.78 -4.33
C HIS A 153 2.61 3.53 -4.57
N VAL A 154 2.07 3.35 -5.78
CA VAL A 154 1.23 2.20 -6.14
C VAL A 154 1.94 0.89 -5.77
N VAL A 155 3.21 0.76 -6.12
CA VAL A 155 4.14 -0.20 -5.52
C VAL A 155 4.86 0.48 -4.37
N ALA A 156 4.47 0.18 -3.14
CA ALA A 156 5.00 0.82 -1.95
C ALA A 156 6.53 0.64 -1.84
N LEU A 157 7.22 1.68 -1.38
CA LEU A 157 8.69 1.63 -1.26
C LEU A 157 9.18 0.49 -0.36
N ALA A 158 8.44 0.18 0.72
CA ALA A 158 8.79 -0.94 1.59
C ALA A 158 8.54 -2.30 0.92
N ASP A 159 7.52 -2.40 0.05
CA ASP A 159 7.29 -3.61 -0.74
C ASP A 159 8.36 -3.78 -1.81
N ALA A 160 8.71 -2.72 -2.53
CA ALA A 160 9.82 -2.73 -3.48
C ALA A 160 11.15 -3.12 -2.78
N TRP A 161 11.39 -2.60 -1.56
CA TRP A 161 12.56 -2.95 -0.76
C TRP A 161 12.63 -4.46 -0.51
N ARG A 162 11.59 -5.04 0.08
CA ARG A 162 11.48 -6.49 0.32
C ARG A 162 11.60 -7.30 -0.97
N SER A 163 11.20 -6.70 -2.08
CA SER A 163 11.23 -7.30 -3.42
C SER A 163 12.58 -7.16 -4.14
N GLY A 164 13.61 -6.59 -3.48
CA GLY A 164 14.97 -6.53 -4.02
C GLY A 164 15.49 -5.13 -4.33
N ALA A 165 14.70 -4.07 -4.15
CA ALA A 165 15.17 -2.69 -4.40
C ALA A 165 16.31 -2.28 -3.45
N TRP A 166 16.51 -2.97 -2.35
CA TRP A 166 17.65 -2.77 -1.46
C TRP A 166 19.00 -3.03 -2.16
N GLN A 167 19.01 -3.86 -3.23
CA GLN A 167 20.19 -4.16 -4.04
C GLN A 167 20.46 -3.12 -5.13
N TRP A 168 19.50 -2.24 -5.42
CA TRP A 168 19.68 -1.19 -6.42
C TRP A 168 20.69 -0.15 -5.92
N ASP A 169 21.31 0.58 -6.85
CA ASP A 169 22.07 1.77 -6.49
C ASP A 169 21.15 2.91 -5.98
N ALA A 170 21.74 3.94 -5.40
CA ALA A 170 21.00 5.04 -4.82
C ALA A 170 20.21 5.84 -5.87
N GLN A 171 20.77 6.01 -7.06
CA GLN A 171 20.14 6.74 -8.15
C GLN A 171 18.85 6.03 -8.59
N ARG A 172 18.90 4.74 -8.86
CA ARG A 172 17.74 3.93 -9.26
C ARG A 172 16.66 3.92 -8.19
N ARG A 173 17.02 3.85 -6.90
CA ARG A 173 16.03 3.95 -5.82
C ARG A 173 15.34 5.32 -5.79
N GLN A 174 16.10 6.40 -5.99
CA GLN A 174 15.54 7.75 -6.03
C GLN A 174 14.64 7.96 -7.26
N GLU A 175 15.04 7.47 -8.41
CA GLU A 175 14.22 7.49 -9.64
C GLU A 175 12.90 6.74 -9.40
N PHE A 176 12.93 5.54 -8.87
CA PHE A 176 11.74 4.75 -8.55
C PHE A 176 10.81 5.45 -7.54
N ALA A 177 11.38 6.09 -6.51
CA ALA A 177 10.59 6.80 -5.50
C ALA A 177 9.93 8.09 -6.03
N ASN A 178 10.36 8.58 -7.18
CA ASN A 178 9.85 9.79 -7.82
C ASN A 178 9.30 9.50 -9.24
N ASP A 179 9.11 8.23 -9.57
CA ASP A 179 8.58 7.82 -10.87
C ASP A 179 7.08 8.17 -10.98
N PRO A 180 6.69 9.05 -11.91
CA PRO A 180 5.28 9.41 -12.09
C PRO A 180 4.37 8.22 -12.41
N GLU A 181 4.87 7.16 -13.02
CA GLU A 181 4.08 5.96 -13.32
C GLU A 181 3.75 5.14 -12.06
N ASN A 182 4.57 5.26 -11.01
CA ASN A 182 4.35 4.63 -9.72
C ASN A 182 3.66 5.54 -8.70
N LEU A 183 3.35 6.79 -9.05
CA LEU A 183 2.80 7.80 -8.15
C LEU A 183 1.37 8.18 -8.52
N LEU A 184 0.49 8.31 -7.50
CA LEU A 184 -0.92 8.61 -7.69
C LEU A 184 -1.44 9.49 -6.55
N ALA A 185 -2.18 10.55 -6.89
CA ALA A 185 -2.90 11.34 -5.89
C ALA A 185 -4.14 10.57 -5.42
N VAL A 186 -4.26 10.33 -4.12
CA VAL A 186 -5.29 9.47 -3.53
C VAL A 186 -5.82 10.04 -2.21
N ASP A 187 -6.95 9.50 -1.74
CA ASP A 187 -7.46 9.76 -0.40
C ASP A 187 -6.43 9.37 0.68
N GLY A 188 -6.20 10.28 1.63
CA GLY A 188 -5.19 10.07 2.66
C GLY A 188 -5.47 8.87 3.55
N GLN A 189 -6.74 8.62 3.89
CA GLN A 189 -7.13 7.48 4.72
C GLN A 189 -6.97 6.16 3.95
N ALA A 190 -7.41 6.11 2.70
CA ALA A 190 -7.25 4.92 1.86
C ALA A 190 -5.76 4.57 1.64
N ASN A 191 -4.90 5.59 1.53
CA ASN A 191 -3.46 5.38 1.46
C ASN A 191 -2.88 4.82 2.78
N GLU A 192 -3.33 5.31 3.92
CA GLU A 192 -2.93 4.78 5.23
C GLU A 192 -3.40 3.34 5.41
N ASP A 193 -4.62 3.01 4.99
CA ASP A 193 -5.18 1.65 5.03
C ASP A 193 -4.40 0.70 4.11
N LYS A 194 -4.01 1.15 2.92
CA LYS A 194 -3.13 0.39 2.00
C LYS A 194 -1.75 0.17 2.60
N SER A 195 -1.15 1.20 3.21
CA SER A 195 0.19 1.11 3.80
C SER A 195 1.23 0.54 2.82
N ALA A 196 1.93 -0.54 3.19
CA ALA A 196 2.92 -1.23 2.37
C ALA A 196 2.38 -2.52 1.73
N ALA A 197 1.06 -2.64 1.61
CA ALA A 197 0.42 -3.82 1.03
C ALA A 197 0.63 -3.86 -0.50
N SER A 198 0.83 -5.06 -1.01
CA SER A 198 0.77 -5.37 -2.43
C SER A 198 -0.67 -5.69 -2.87
N ALA A 199 -0.91 -5.82 -4.16
CA ALA A 199 -2.25 -6.00 -4.73
C ALA A 199 -2.94 -7.31 -4.31
N ASP A 200 -2.22 -8.29 -3.79
CA ASP A 200 -2.79 -9.51 -3.21
C ASP A 200 -3.24 -9.33 -1.75
N GLN A 201 -2.82 -8.25 -1.09
CA GLN A 201 -3.12 -7.95 0.30
C GLN A 201 -4.16 -6.83 0.44
N TRP A 202 -4.16 -5.89 -0.49
CA TRP A 202 -5.08 -4.77 -0.51
C TRP A 202 -5.46 -4.39 -1.94
N LEU A 203 -6.75 -4.19 -2.17
CA LEU A 203 -7.29 -3.63 -3.42
C LEU A 203 -8.14 -2.42 -3.10
N PRO A 204 -8.16 -1.40 -3.99
CA PRO A 204 -9.05 -0.27 -3.84
C PRO A 204 -10.52 -0.71 -3.73
N PRO A 205 -11.32 -0.11 -2.83
CA PRO A 205 -12.76 -0.42 -2.77
C PRO A 205 -13.54 0.02 -4.01
N ASN A 206 -13.01 0.96 -4.77
CA ASN A 206 -13.58 1.42 -6.05
C ASN A 206 -13.11 0.49 -7.20
N THR A 207 -13.76 -0.65 -7.37
CA THR A 207 -13.47 -1.65 -8.43
C THR A 207 -14.68 -1.90 -9.31
#